data_c4df38ac347ae38ed9937b375a9b1a93
#
_entry.id   c4df38ac347ae38ed9937b375a9b1a93
#
_cell.length_a   1.000
_cell.length_b   1.000
_cell.length_c   1.000
_cell.angle_alpha   90.00
_cell.angle_beta   90.00
_cell.angle_gamma   90.00
#
_symmetry.space_group_name_H-M   'P 1'
#
loop_
_entity.id
_entity.type
_entity.pdbx_description
1 polymer ?
#
loop_
_entity_poly.entity_id
_entity_poly.type
_entity_poly.pdbx_seq_one_letter_code
_entity_poly.pdbx_strand_id
1 'polypeptide(L)'
;MERGSSTQENVKGLYRFFAAALITASVTFLYAYVWYTHLNPLRYKKFQFVGKGNWLMVAIYAAVVIAIFLPFGAYKIGFSRKAHALLSQGWGLFLVNGIEFVLSIAVIGRVKQIPKIVSGFLWLYAAELVVLLVLTVTLTNVYRKMFPPYRMLQIYGKYQNGLADKMNARDDKFWVSGAISAEVSLREIEYEIDKYDAVLINDTPSELRNAVLKYCFVHKKRIYFTPKISDILVVGSKEMNLFDSPLFLNKNADSLIFYLFAKRCIDIAVALVGIILSSPFMIATALAIHFYDGGPVFYRQERLTKDGRSFDILKFRSMIVDAEKESGARLAGENDSRITPVGHFIRKTRIDELPQFFNILGGSMSVVGPRPERPEIHEKYCQRVPEFDYRRRVKAGLTGYAQVYGKYNTTTYDKLKFDLLYVEKANLLLDLQLILLTLRVVFQKEATEGV
;
A
#
# COMPACT_ATOMS: atom_id res chain seq x y z
N MET A 1 -16.71 -34.74 10.37
CA MET A 1 -16.02 -34.08 9.24
C MET A 1 -14.99 -33.06 9.73
N GLU A 2 -14.18 -33.35 10.73
CA GLU A 2 -13.36 -32.38 11.48
C GLU A 2 -11.91 -32.18 11.00
N ARG A 3 -11.44 -32.91 10.02
CA ARG A 3 -10.05 -32.82 9.53
C ARG A 3 -9.84 -31.81 8.39
N GLY A 4 -10.88 -31.12 7.91
CA GLY A 4 -10.82 -30.39 6.65
C GLY A 4 -10.15 -28.99 6.71
N SER A 5 -10.32 -28.21 7.76
CA SER A 5 -9.93 -26.78 7.71
C SER A 5 -8.42 -26.54 7.88
N SER A 6 -7.77 -27.23 8.82
CA SER A 6 -6.31 -27.09 9.04
C SER A 6 -5.50 -27.65 7.87
N THR A 7 -5.90 -28.81 7.35
CA THR A 7 -5.25 -29.43 6.18
C THR A 7 -5.40 -28.54 4.93
N GLN A 8 -6.58 -27.95 4.72
CA GLN A 8 -6.83 -27.08 3.58
C GLN A 8 -6.01 -25.78 3.64
N GLU A 9 -5.82 -25.18 4.83
CA GLU A 9 -4.96 -23.99 5.01
C GLU A 9 -3.49 -24.30 4.73
N ASN A 10 -3.00 -25.46 5.18
CA ASN A 10 -1.65 -25.90 4.88
C ASN A 10 -1.43 -26.09 3.38
N VAL A 11 -2.39 -26.73 2.69
CA VAL A 11 -2.34 -26.91 1.23
C VAL A 11 -2.37 -25.55 0.50
N LYS A 12 -3.18 -24.59 0.96
CA LYS A 12 -3.18 -23.20 0.42
C LYS A 12 -1.83 -22.51 0.62
N GLY A 13 -1.22 -22.70 1.80
CA GLY A 13 0.12 -22.18 2.09
C GLY A 13 1.17 -22.76 1.16
N LEU A 14 1.18 -24.07 1.03
CA LEU A 14 2.09 -24.80 0.15
C LEU A 14 1.93 -24.41 -1.32
N TYR A 15 0.71 -24.31 -1.81
CA TYR A 15 0.43 -23.83 -3.17
C TYR A 15 1.02 -22.44 -3.42
N ARG A 16 0.82 -21.50 -2.49
CA ARG A 16 1.35 -20.13 -2.61
C ARG A 16 2.87 -20.10 -2.58
N PHE A 17 3.49 -20.95 -1.78
CA PHE A 17 4.95 -21.08 -1.75
C PHE A 17 5.48 -21.60 -3.10
N PHE A 18 4.90 -22.67 -3.65
CA PHE A 18 5.30 -23.17 -4.96
C PHE A 18 5.04 -22.17 -6.09
N ALA A 19 3.91 -21.44 -6.04
CA ALA A 19 3.63 -20.39 -7.02
C ALA A 19 4.67 -19.28 -6.96
N ALA A 20 5.08 -18.83 -5.77
CA ALA A 20 6.13 -17.84 -5.58
C ALA A 20 7.48 -18.34 -6.08
N ALA A 21 7.85 -19.59 -5.76
CA ALA A 21 9.07 -20.21 -6.23
C ALA A 21 9.11 -20.33 -7.76
N LEU A 22 8.00 -20.75 -8.38
CA LEU A 22 7.89 -20.86 -9.83
C LEU A 22 8.01 -19.49 -10.52
N ILE A 23 7.35 -18.47 -9.99
CA ILE A 23 7.45 -17.09 -10.49
C ILE A 23 8.90 -16.61 -10.42
N THR A 24 9.56 -16.74 -9.26
CA THR A 24 10.95 -16.32 -9.08
C THR A 24 11.89 -17.09 -10.00
N ALA A 25 11.75 -18.41 -10.08
CA ALA A 25 12.58 -19.25 -10.94
C ALA A 25 12.44 -18.87 -12.43
N SER A 26 11.21 -18.57 -12.88
CA SER A 26 10.95 -18.22 -14.28
C SER A 26 11.60 -16.89 -14.67
N VAL A 27 11.46 -15.84 -13.88
CA VAL A 27 12.08 -14.54 -14.17
C VAL A 27 13.61 -14.61 -14.02
N THR A 28 14.11 -15.34 -13.02
CA THR A 28 15.56 -15.58 -12.85
C THR A 28 16.15 -16.36 -14.02
N PHE A 29 15.44 -17.34 -14.54
CA PHE A 29 15.86 -18.09 -15.73
C PHE A 29 15.95 -17.19 -16.97
N LEU A 30 14.96 -16.32 -17.20
CA LEU A 30 14.99 -15.36 -18.30
C LEU A 30 16.17 -14.38 -18.17
N TYR A 31 16.40 -13.87 -16.96
CA TYR A 31 17.57 -13.04 -16.69
C TYR A 31 18.88 -13.79 -16.97
N ALA A 32 19.03 -15.03 -16.48
CA ALA A 32 20.19 -15.85 -16.71
C ALA A 32 20.41 -16.06 -18.22
N TYR A 33 19.36 -16.37 -18.97
CA TYR A 33 19.45 -16.52 -20.42
C TYR A 33 19.98 -15.24 -21.09
N VAL A 34 19.39 -14.07 -20.78
CA VAL A 34 19.83 -12.78 -21.35
C VAL A 34 21.25 -12.43 -20.87
N TRP A 35 21.58 -12.72 -19.61
CA TRP A 35 22.93 -12.50 -19.07
C TRP A 35 23.98 -13.29 -19.87
N TYR A 36 23.77 -14.59 -20.06
CA TYR A 36 24.74 -15.45 -20.73
C TYR A 36 24.80 -15.21 -22.24
N THR A 37 23.69 -14.92 -22.88
CA THR A 37 23.65 -14.79 -24.36
C THR A 37 23.91 -13.39 -24.86
N HIS A 38 23.53 -12.35 -24.10
CA HIS A 38 23.54 -10.97 -24.58
C HIS A 38 24.44 -10.04 -23.77
N LEU A 39 24.35 -10.04 -22.44
CA LEU A 39 25.05 -9.06 -21.61
C LEU A 39 26.52 -9.43 -21.36
N ASN A 40 26.79 -10.64 -20.94
CA ASN A 40 28.13 -11.12 -20.63
C ASN A 40 29.09 -11.02 -21.85
N PRO A 41 28.70 -11.38 -23.08
CA PRO A 41 29.55 -11.21 -24.26
C PRO A 41 29.95 -9.77 -24.59
N LEU A 42 29.21 -8.76 -24.09
CA LEU A 42 29.58 -7.35 -24.29
C LEU A 42 30.86 -6.96 -23.54
N ARG A 43 31.24 -7.67 -22.49
CA ARG A 43 32.47 -7.44 -21.74
C ARG A 43 33.69 -8.05 -22.39
N TYR A 44 33.58 -9.29 -22.90
CA TYR A 44 34.69 -10.06 -23.39
C TYR A 44 34.40 -10.70 -24.76
N LYS A 45 35.13 -10.30 -25.81
CA LYS A 45 35.00 -10.91 -27.15
C LYS A 45 35.56 -12.34 -27.21
N LYS A 46 36.53 -12.69 -26.36
CA LYS A 46 37.25 -14.00 -26.39
C LYS A 46 37.15 -14.78 -25.05
N PHE A 47 36.97 -14.11 -23.95
CA PHE A 47 36.82 -14.73 -22.62
C PHE A 47 35.51 -14.36 -22.06
N GLN A 48 34.58 -15.32 -22.02
CA GLN A 48 33.36 -15.18 -21.22
C GLN A 48 33.78 -15.05 -19.77
N PHE A 49 33.02 -14.30 -18.98
CA PHE A 49 33.15 -14.25 -17.53
C PHE A 49 32.89 -15.66 -17.00
N VAL A 50 33.95 -16.48 -17.03
CA VAL A 50 33.86 -17.90 -16.72
C VAL A 50 33.92 -18.10 -15.22
N GLY A 51 33.07 -18.98 -14.70
CA GLY A 51 33.10 -19.39 -13.32
C GLY A 51 32.04 -18.76 -12.41
N LYS A 52 32.37 -18.73 -11.12
CA LYS A 52 31.43 -18.40 -10.03
C LYS A 52 30.76 -17.01 -10.13
N GLY A 53 31.36 -16.05 -10.83
CA GLY A 53 30.84 -14.69 -10.96
C GLY A 53 29.54 -14.59 -11.76
N ASN A 54 29.35 -15.43 -12.80
CA ASN A 54 28.10 -15.47 -13.54
C ASN A 54 26.94 -15.99 -12.69
N TRP A 55 27.19 -17.03 -11.91
CA TRP A 55 26.23 -17.57 -10.95
C TRP A 55 25.90 -16.55 -9.85
N LEU A 56 26.89 -15.76 -9.43
CA LEU A 56 26.68 -14.69 -8.46
C LEU A 56 25.70 -13.63 -9.00
N MET A 57 25.84 -13.20 -10.25
CA MET A 57 24.90 -12.24 -10.87
C MET A 57 23.48 -12.80 -10.92
N VAL A 58 23.31 -14.06 -11.30
CA VAL A 58 22.00 -14.73 -11.30
C VAL A 58 21.42 -14.84 -9.88
N ALA A 59 22.26 -15.15 -8.90
CA ALA A 59 21.85 -15.24 -7.50
C ALA A 59 21.46 -13.86 -6.92
N ILE A 60 22.20 -12.80 -7.25
CA ILE A 60 21.87 -11.43 -6.89
C ILE A 60 20.52 -11.05 -7.49
N TYR A 61 20.29 -11.32 -8.78
CA TYR A 61 19.02 -11.08 -9.43
C TYR A 61 17.86 -11.75 -8.67
N ALA A 62 17.98 -13.05 -8.38
CA ALA A 62 16.98 -13.80 -7.63
C ALA A 62 16.72 -13.20 -6.24
N ALA A 63 17.76 -12.79 -5.54
CA ALA A 63 17.64 -12.16 -4.22
C ALA A 63 16.93 -10.79 -4.30
N VAL A 64 17.26 -9.98 -5.30
CA VAL A 64 16.61 -8.68 -5.54
C VAL A 64 15.14 -8.86 -5.92
N VAL A 65 14.81 -9.87 -6.76
CA VAL A 65 13.42 -10.22 -7.07
C VAL A 65 12.64 -10.53 -5.79
N ILE A 66 13.18 -11.39 -4.93
CA ILE A 66 12.51 -11.77 -3.67
C ILE A 66 12.34 -10.53 -2.77
N ALA A 67 13.40 -9.74 -2.59
CA ALA A 67 13.41 -8.57 -1.73
C ALA A 67 12.40 -7.50 -2.17
N ILE A 68 12.16 -7.36 -3.48
CA ILE A 68 11.19 -6.39 -4.02
C ILE A 68 9.79 -7.00 -4.10
N PHE A 69 9.62 -8.24 -4.55
CA PHE A 69 8.30 -8.84 -4.75
C PHE A 69 7.54 -9.08 -3.44
N LEU A 70 8.24 -9.37 -2.33
CA LEU A 70 7.61 -9.56 -1.03
C LEU A 70 6.85 -8.30 -0.55
N PRO A 71 7.47 -7.12 -0.41
CA PRO A 71 6.77 -5.92 0.01
C PRO A 71 5.72 -5.44 -1.00
N PHE A 72 5.96 -5.60 -2.31
CA PHE A 72 4.97 -5.28 -3.35
C PHE A 72 3.73 -6.18 -3.32
N GLY A 73 3.78 -7.30 -2.60
CA GLY A 73 2.70 -8.30 -2.60
C GLY A 73 2.54 -8.99 -3.96
N ALA A 74 3.59 -9.05 -4.77
CA ALA A 74 3.62 -9.67 -6.10
C ALA A 74 3.38 -11.19 -6.05
N TYR A 75 3.68 -11.82 -4.91
CA TYR A 75 3.44 -13.25 -4.65
C TYR A 75 2.04 -13.56 -4.08
N LYS A 76 1.14 -12.57 -3.93
CA LYS A 76 -0.21 -12.78 -3.36
C LYS A 76 -1.16 -13.41 -4.36
N ILE A 77 -0.78 -14.57 -4.93
CA ILE A 77 -1.59 -15.36 -5.85
C ILE A 77 -2.84 -15.87 -5.14
N GLY A 78 -4.02 -15.70 -5.78
CA GLY A 78 -5.30 -16.07 -5.22
C GLY A 78 -5.83 -15.15 -4.09
N PHE A 79 -4.99 -14.25 -3.58
CA PHE A 79 -5.41 -13.27 -2.58
C PHE A 79 -5.79 -11.92 -3.19
N SER A 80 -5.02 -11.44 -4.16
CA SER A 80 -5.25 -10.19 -4.88
C SER A 80 -6.05 -10.42 -6.16
N ARG A 81 -6.71 -9.38 -6.69
CA ARG A 81 -7.24 -9.41 -8.07
C ARG A 81 -6.09 -9.62 -9.05
N LYS A 82 -6.33 -10.34 -10.17
CA LYS A 82 -5.31 -10.63 -11.19
C LYS A 82 -4.60 -9.36 -11.65
N ALA A 83 -5.36 -8.32 -11.99
CA ALA A 83 -4.80 -7.03 -12.41
C ALA A 83 -3.89 -6.41 -11.34
N HIS A 84 -4.27 -6.46 -10.07
CA HIS A 84 -3.43 -5.95 -8.98
C HIS A 84 -2.13 -6.75 -8.79
N ALA A 85 -2.19 -8.08 -8.94
CA ALA A 85 -0.99 -8.91 -8.88
C ALA A 85 -0.04 -8.59 -10.04
N LEU A 86 -0.57 -8.50 -11.27
CA LEU A 86 0.19 -8.16 -12.47
C LEU A 86 0.82 -6.76 -12.39
N LEU A 87 0.08 -5.75 -11.92
CA LEU A 87 0.63 -4.41 -11.71
C LEU A 87 1.75 -4.42 -10.66
N SER A 88 1.56 -5.16 -9.55
CA SER A 88 2.61 -5.29 -8.53
C SER A 88 3.86 -5.97 -9.07
N GLN A 89 3.69 -7.00 -9.90
CA GLN A 89 4.78 -7.72 -10.57
C GLN A 89 5.48 -6.82 -11.59
N GLY A 90 4.72 -6.11 -12.43
CA GLY A 90 5.28 -5.20 -13.44
C GLY A 90 6.13 -4.09 -12.82
N TRP A 91 5.60 -3.39 -11.81
CA TRP A 91 6.39 -2.38 -11.11
C TRP A 91 7.57 -2.97 -10.33
N GLY A 92 7.37 -4.15 -9.71
CA GLY A 92 8.46 -4.86 -9.04
C GLY A 92 9.59 -5.18 -10.01
N LEU A 93 9.28 -5.76 -11.17
CA LEU A 93 10.28 -6.06 -12.21
C LEU A 93 10.97 -4.80 -12.75
N PHE A 94 10.24 -3.72 -12.95
CA PHE A 94 10.83 -2.45 -13.38
C PHE A 94 11.95 -2.01 -12.42
N LEU A 95 11.73 -2.10 -11.13
CA LEU A 95 12.73 -1.76 -10.12
C LEU A 95 13.88 -2.78 -10.07
N VAL A 96 13.56 -4.09 -10.13
CA VAL A 96 14.57 -5.15 -10.19
C VAL A 96 15.50 -4.93 -11.38
N ASN A 97 14.94 -4.79 -12.57
CA ASN A 97 15.70 -4.57 -13.79
C ASN A 97 16.48 -3.24 -13.77
N GLY A 98 15.93 -2.19 -13.11
CA GLY A 98 16.64 -0.93 -12.90
C GLY A 98 17.89 -1.09 -12.04
N ILE A 99 17.81 -1.83 -10.94
CA ILE A 99 18.96 -2.14 -10.07
C ILE A 99 20.00 -2.97 -10.82
N GLU A 100 19.56 -4.04 -11.47
CA GLU A 100 20.44 -4.94 -12.23
C GLU A 100 21.06 -4.26 -13.46
N PHE A 101 20.36 -3.31 -14.06
CA PHE A 101 20.91 -2.47 -15.13
C PHE A 101 22.12 -1.67 -14.63
N VAL A 102 21.99 -1.02 -13.48
CA VAL A 102 23.10 -0.26 -12.88
C VAL A 102 24.27 -1.19 -12.53
N LEU A 103 23.98 -2.34 -11.93
CA LEU A 103 25.00 -3.36 -11.60
C LEU A 103 25.67 -3.88 -12.87
N SER A 104 24.91 -4.15 -13.92
CA SER A 104 25.44 -4.61 -15.21
C SER A 104 26.37 -3.58 -15.86
N ILE A 105 26.04 -2.29 -15.79
CA ILE A 105 26.94 -1.22 -16.28
C ILE A 105 28.25 -1.24 -15.50
N ALA A 106 28.19 -1.35 -14.15
CA ALA A 106 29.38 -1.39 -13.32
C ALA A 106 30.27 -2.62 -13.62
N VAL A 107 29.63 -3.79 -13.79
CA VAL A 107 30.35 -5.04 -14.10
C VAL A 107 30.93 -5.01 -15.52
N ILE A 108 30.18 -4.56 -16.54
CA ILE A 108 30.63 -4.52 -17.93
C ILE A 108 31.70 -3.45 -18.13
N GLY A 109 31.60 -2.30 -17.46
CA GLY A 109 32.62 -1.25 -17.40
C GLY A 109 32.90 -0.55 -18.74
N ARG A 110 31.95 -0.59 -19.71
CA ARG A 110 32.12 -0.03 -21.05
C ARG A 110 30.98 0.88 -21.46
N VAL A 111 31.16 2.17 -21.34
CA VAL A 111 30.13 3.19 -21.67
C VAL A 111 29.58 3.03 -23.12
N LYS A 112 30.44 2.70 -24.10
CA LYS A 112 30.02 2.46 -25.50
C LYS A 112 29.01 1.31 -25.65
N GLN A 113 28.86 0.43 -24.67
CA GLN A 113 27.93 -0.69 -24.72
C GLN A 113 26.57 -0.39 -24.07
N ILE A 114 26.40 0.78 -23.43
CA ILE A 114 25.16 1.17 -22.75
C ILE A 114 23.91 0.97 -23.66
N PRO A 115 23.89 1.40 -24.93
CA PRO A 115 22.69 1.19 -25.75
C PRO A 115 22.32 -0.30 -25.93
N LYS A 116 23.31 -1.19 -26.01
CA LYS A 116 23.08 -2.64 -26.12
C LYS A 116 22.63 -3.24 -24.78
N ILE A 117 23.14 -2.72 -23.67
CA ILE A 117 22.67 -3.12 -22.33
C ILE A 117 21.21 -2.69 -22.16
N VAL A 118 20.85 -1.45 -22.52
CA VAL A 118 19.47 -0.96 -22.49
C VAL A 118 18.56 -1.85 -23.34
N SER A 119 18.93 -2.16 -24.59
CA SER A 119 18.11 -3.03 -25.45
C SER A 119 17.93 -4.43 -24.82
N GLY A 120 18.98 -5.00 -24.22
CA GLY A 120 18.91 -6.29 -23.53
C GLY A 120 17.93 -6.30 -22.39
N PHE A 121 17.95 -5.26 -21.54
CA PHE A 121 17.00 -5.11 -20.42
C PHE A 121 15.57 -4.80 -20.88
N LEU A 122 15.38 -4.06 -21.97
CA LEU A 122 14.04 -3.84 -22.53
C LEU A 122 13.42 -5.14 -23.04
N TRP A 123 14.18 -5.96 -23.77
CA TRP A 123 13.73 -7.29 -24.20
C TRP A 123 13.47 -8.22 -23.02
N LEU A 124 14.36 -8.23 -22.03
CA LEU A 124 14.17 -8.99 -20.80
C LEU A 124 12.86 -8.60 -20.12
N TYR A 125 12.66 -7.31 -19.85
CA TYR A 125 11.46 -6.81 -19.19
C TYR A 125 10.18 -7.17 -19.97
N ALA A 126 10.18 -7.04 -21.27
CA ALA A 126 9.04 -7.43 -22.11
C ALA A 126 8.74 -8.94 -22.02
N ALA A 127 9.78 -9.78 -22.11
CA ALA A 127 9.64 -11.24 -21.99
C ALA A 127 9.13 -11.65 -20.59
N GLU A 128 9.66 -11.04 -19.54
CA GLU A 128 9.24 -11.27 -18.16
C GLU A 128 7.77 -10.89 -17.93
N LEU A 129 7.32 -9.75 -18.46
CA LEU A 129 5.91 -9.35 -18.36
C LEU A 129 4.98 -10.37 -19.02
N VAL A 130 5.35 -10.89 -20.19
CA VAL A 130 4.56 -11.92 -20.88
C VAL A 130 4.51 -13.21 -20.07
N VAL A 131 5.65 -13.68 -19.57
CA VAL A 131 5.71 -14.90 -18.74
C VAL A 131 4.92 -14.73 -17.45
N LEU A 132 5.05 -13.59 -16.76
CA LEU A 132 4.29 -13.32 -15.55
C LEU A 132 2.78 -13.19 -15.82
N LEU A 133 2.38 -12.62 -16.96
CA LEU A 133 0.96 -12.57 -17.34
C LEU A 133 0.39 -13.99 -17.43
N VAL A 134 1.05 -14.86 -18.17
CA VAL A 134 0.60 -16.25 -18.36
C VAL A 134 0.60 -17.01 -17.03
N LEU A 135 1.70 -16.96 -16.28
CA LEU A 135 1.83 -17.67 -15.01
C LEU A 135 0.81 -17.18 -13.99
N THR A 136 0.69 -15.86 -13.80
CA THR A 136 -0.20 -15.29 -12.78
C THR A 136 -1.66 -15.58 -13.09
N VAL A 137 -2.08 -15.48 -14.35
CA VAL A 137 -3.45 -15.80 -14.75
C VAL A 137 -3.72 -17.30 -14.53
N THR A 138 -2.81 -18.17 -14.98
CA THR A 138 -2.95 -19.62 -14.86
C THR A 138 -2.95 -20.05 -13.40
N LEU A 139 -1.96 -19.65 -12.61
CA LEU A 139 -1.86 -20.00 -11.19
C LEU A 139 -3.05 -19.46 -10.39
N THR A 140 -3.53 -18.25 -10.69
CA THR A 140 -4.73 -17.71 -10.01
C THR A 140 -5.98 -18.50 -10.37
N ASN A 141 -6.15 -18.89 -11.64
CA ASN A 141 -7.30 -19.69 -12.06
C ASN A 141 -7.31 -21.09 -11.41
N VAL A 142 -6.14 -21.74 -11.38
CA VAL A 142 -5.98 -23.03 -10.70
C VAL A 142 -6.27 -22.89 -9.21
N TYR A 143 -5.69 -21.86 -8.56
CA TYR A 143 -5.96 -21.61 -7.14
C TYR A 143 -7.45 -21.45 -6.84
N ARG A 144 -8.17 -20.64 -7.62
CA ARG A 144 -9.61 -20.41 -7.42
C ARG A 144 -10.46 -21.66 -7.65
N LYS A 145 -10.07 -22.49 -8.61
CA LYS A 145 -10.74 -23.77 -8.86
C LYS A 145 -10.51 -24.76 -7.72
N MET A 146 -9.30 -24.79 -7.16
CA MET A 146 -8.96 -25.69 -6.04
C MET A 146 -9.54 -25.22 -4.70
N PHE A 147 -9.66 -23.93 -4.51
CA PHE A 147 -10.02 -23.31 -3.23
C PHE A 147 -11.16 -22.28 -3.42
N PRO A 148 -12.41 -22.74 -3.57
CA PRO A 148 -13.56 -21.84 -3.64
C PRO A 148 -13.70 -21.01 -2.37
N PRO A 149 -14.38 -19.85 -2.44
CA PRO A 149 -14.62 -19.00 -1.28
C PRO A 149 -15.47 -19.71 -0.23
N TYR A 150 -15.19 -19.44 1.05
CA TYR A 150 -16.00 -19.94 2.16
C TYR A 150 -17.35 -19.23 2.21
N ARG A 151 -18.40 -19.96 2.51
CA ARG A 151 -19.70 -19.39 2.86
C ARG A 151 -19.58 -18.70 4.21
N MET A 152 -19.94 -17.42 4.28
CA MET A 152 -19.77 -16.62 5.49
C MET A 152 -21.10 -16.11 6.01
N LEU A 153 -21.25 -16.15 7.33
CA LEU A 153 -22.30 -15.47 8.08
C LEU A 153 -21.76 -14.09 8.52
N GLN A 154 -22.46 -13.00 8.19
CA GLN A 154 -22.21 -11.70 8.77
C GLN A 154 -23.00 -11.52 10.07
N ILE A 155 -22.31 -11.19 11.16
CA ILE A 155 -22.92 -10.69 12.38
C ILE A 155 -22.71 -9.16 12.37
N TYR A 156 -23.80 -8.39 12.29
CA TYR A 156 -23.71 -6.94 12.12
C TYR A 156 -24.28 -6.18 13.33
N GLY A 157 -23.59 -5.10 13.70
CA GLY A 157 -24.04 -4.12 14.68
C GLY A 157 -24.78 -2.94 14.02
N LYS A 158 -24.84 -1.81 14.74
CA LYS A 158 -25.59 -0.62 14.31
C LYS A 158 -24.92 0.19 13.21
N TYR A 159 -23.58 0.10 13.11
CA TYR A 159 -22.82 0.86 12.11
C TYR A 159 -22.82 0.20 10.75
N GLN A 160 -23.54 0.81 9.81
CA GLN A 160 -23.62 0.33 8.43
C GLN A 160 -22.43 0.87 7.61
N ASN A 161 -21.50 0.00 7.26
CA ASN A 161 -20.33 0.33 6.45
C ASN A 161 -20.30 -0.33 5.07
N GLY A 162 -21.37 -1.05 4.69
CA GLY A 162 -21.45 -1.78 3.42
C GLY A 162 -20.33 -2.82 3.23
N LEU A 163 -19.78 -3.38 4.32
CA LEU A 163 -18.63 -4.29 4.25
C LEU A 163 -18.97 -5.60 3.54
N ALA A 164 -20.16 -6.16 3.75
CA ALA A 164 -20.59 -7.38 3.09
C ALA A 164 -20.65 -7.18 1.56
N ASP A 165 -21.22 -6.07 1.09
CA ASP A 165 -21.31 -5.76 -0.33
C ASP A 165 -19.92 -5.56 -0.94
N LYS A 166 -19.03 -4.84 -0.23
CA LYS A 166 -17.62 -4.68 -0.63
C LYS A 166 -16.89 -6.02 -0.69
N MET A 167 -17.20 -6.96 0.21
CA MET A 167 -16.64 -8.30 0.19
C MET A 167 -17.22 -9.14 -0.94
N ASN A 168 -18.53 -9.12 -1.16
CA ASN A 168 -19.21 -9.84 -2.24
C ASN A 168 -18.84 -9.32 -3.64
N ALA A 169 -18.46 -8.04 -3.76
CA ALA A 169 -17.83 -7.52 -4.99
C ALA A 169 -16.47 -8.20 -5.33
N ARG A 170 -15.99 -9.05 -4.44
CA ARG A 170 -14.86 -9.98 -4.59
C ARG A 170 -15.33 -11.43 -4.45
N ASP A 171 -16.29 -11.81 -5.30
CA ASP A 171 -16.88 -13.16 -5.42
C ASP A 171 -15.84 -14.28 -5.59
N ASP A 172 -14.69 -13.91 -6.16
CA ASP A 172 -13.53 -14.77 -6.30
C ASP A 172 -12.87 -15.17 -4.96
N LYS A 173 -13.19 -14.51 -3.86
CA LYS A 173 -12.53 -14.69 -2.57
C LYS A 173 -13.47 -14.76 -1.38
N PHE A 174 -14.58 -14.06 -1.42
CA PHE A 174 -15.53 -13.93 -0.34
C PHE A 174 -16.93 -14.25 -0.82
N TRP A 175 -17.70 -14.91 0.04
CA TRP A 175 -19.10 -15.19 -0.19
C TRP A 175 -19.88 -15.02 1.10
N VAL A 176 -20.34 -13.79 1.37
CA VAL A 176 -21.22 -13.48 2.49
C VAL A 176 -22.64 -13.81 2.05
N SER A 177 -23.15 -14.96 2.50
CA SER A 177 -24.43 -15.52 2.06
C SER A 177 -25.52 -15.48 3.14
N GLY A 178 -25.17 -15.09 4.36
CA GLY A 178 -26.14 -14.90 5.46
C GLY A 178 -25.77 -13.69 6.31
N ALA A 179 -26.77 -13.14 6.99
CA ALA A 179 -26.59 -12.03 7.93
C ALA A 179 -27.52 -12.20 9.15
N ILE A 180 -27.00 -11.90 10.33
CA ILE A 180 -27.74 -11.92 11.59
C ILE A 180 -27.40 -10.67 12.41
N SER A 181 -28.40 -10.13 13.09
CA SER A 181 -28.20 -8.95 13.95
C SER A 181 -27.43 -9.32 15.24
N ALA A 182 -26.59 -8.43 15.68
CA ALA A 182 -25.91 -8.52 16.99
C ALA A 182 -26.86 -8.37 18.19
N GLU A 183 -28.14 -8.02 17.98
CA GLU A 183 -29.14 -7.85 19.02
C GLU A 183 -29.84 -9.16 19.38
N VAL A 184 -29.65 -10.22 18.58
CA VAL A 184 -30.20 -11.55 18.83
C VAL A 184 -29.41 -12.26 19.94
N SER A 185 -30.02 -13.28 20.56
CA SER A 185 -29.37 -14.03 21.64
C SER A 185 -28.09 -14.74 21.17
N LEU A 186 -27.09 -14.86 22.06
CA LEU A 186 -25.84 -15.55 21.74
C LEU A 186 -26.06 -16.99 21.24
N ARG A 187 -27.03 -17.71 21.83
CA ARG A 187 -27.35 -19.09 21.43
C ARG A 187 -27.85 -19.18 19.98
N GLU A 188 -28.67 -18.23 19.56
CA GLU A 188 -29.15 -18.17 18.18
C GLU A 188 -28.01 -17.84 17.21
N ILE A 189 -27.11 -16.94 17.61
CA ILE A 189 -25.93 -16.61 16.83
C ILE A 189 -25.02 -17.85 16.67
N GLU A 190 -24.76 -18.59 17.75
CA GLU A 190 -23.96 -19.81 17.74
C GLU A 190 -24.57 -20.89 16.83
N TYR A 191 -25.89 -21.07 16.92
CA TYR A 191 -26.63 -22.00 16.07
C TYR A 191 -26.52 -21.63 14.57
N GLU A 192 -26.62 -20.34 14.26
CA GLU A 192 -26.42 -19.87 12.87
C GLU A 192 -24.98 -20.03 12.41
N ILE A 193 -23.97 -19.75 13.25
CA ILE A 193 -22.55 -19.92 12.92
C ILE A 193 -22.25 -21.33 12.45
N ASP A 194 -22.88 -22.34 13.03
CA ASP A 194 -22.60 -23.74 12.69
C ASP A 194 -22.96 -24.11 11.26
N LYS A 195 -23.89 -23.39 10.63
CA LYS A 195 -24.31 -23.58 9.24
C LYS A 195 -23.33 -23.01 8.20
N TYR A 196 -22.31 -22.25 8.63
CA TYR A 196 -21.38 -21.56 7.76
C TYR A 196 -19.93 -21.98 8.02
N ASP A 197 -19.08 -21.78 7.00
CA ASP A 197 -17.66 -22.12 7.06
C ASP A 197 -16.82 -21.04 7.75
N ALA A 198 -17.29 -19.80 7.67
CA ALA A 198 -16.60 -18.63 8.22
C ALA A 198 -17.59 -17.60 8.77
N VAL A 199 -17.09 -16.70 9.61
CA VAL A 199 -17.87 -15.63 10.24
C VAL A 199 -17.24 -14.28 9.96
N LEU A 200 -18.07 -13.29 9.63
CA LEU A 200 -17.70 -11.88 9.55
C LEU A 200 -18.37 -11.12 10.68
N ILE A 201 -17.58 -10.67 11.64
CA ILE A 201 -18.05 -9.83 12.75
C ILE A 201 -17.87 -8.37 12.35
N ASN A 202 -18.97 -7.66 12.15
CA ASN A 202 -18.98 -6.29 11.67
C ASN A 202 -19.61 -5.33 12.71
N ASP A 203 -18.74 -4.59 13.39
CA ASP A 203 -19.13 -3.55 14.36
C ASP A 203 -20.08 -4.01 15.49
N THR A 204 -19.80 -5.16 16.09
CA THR A 204 -20.57 -5.69 17.20
C THR A 204 -20.08 -5.16 18.55
N PRO A 205 -20.89 -5.19 19.63
CA PRO A 205 -20.43 -4.93 20.98
C PRO A 205 -19.25 -5.83 21.38
N SER A 206 -18.34 -5.31 22.21
CA SER A 206 -17.10 -6.02 22.58
C SER A 206 -17.35 -7.34 23.28
N GLU A 207 -18.35 -7.42 24.14
CA GLU A 207 -18.71 -8.62 24.88
C GLU A 207 -19.17 -9.73 23.91
N LEU A 208 -20.13 -9.42 23.03
CA LEU A 208 -20.60 -10.36 22.01
C LEU A 208 -19.46 -10.79 21.09
N ARG A 209 -18.65 -9.83 20.62
CA ARG A 209 -17.49 -10.15 19.78
C ARG A 209 -16.56 -11.14 20.46
N ASN A 210 -16.24 -10.93 21.74
CA ASN A 210 -15.35 -11.81 22.49
C ASN A 210 -15.97 -13.20 22.70
N ALA A 211 -17.28 -13.30 22.93
CA ALA A 211 -17.98 -14.56 23.04
C ALA A 211 -17.92 -15.32 21.69
N VAL A 212 -18.26 -14.67 20.57
CA VAL A 212 -18.22 -15.25 19.23
C VAL A 212 -16.79 -15.66 18.85
N LEU A 213 -15.78 -14.85 19.18
CA LEU A 213 -14.38 -15.20 18.93
C LEU A 213 -13.99 -16.51 19.64
N LYS A 214 -14.34 -16.64 20.92
CA LYS A 214 -14.09 -17.87 21.71
C LYS A 214 -14.83 -19.07 21.13
N TYR A 215 -16.11 -18.92 20.80
CA TYR A 215 -16.90 -19.98 20.18
C TYR A 215 -16.28 -20.45 18.88
N CYS A 216 -15.96 -19.54 17.97
CA CYS A 216 -15.35 -19.87 16.69
C CYS A 216 -13.95 -20.47 16.84
N PHE A 217 -13.16 -20.06 17.84
CA PHE A 217 -11.86 -20.64 18.13
C PHE A 217 -11.98 -22.12 18.52
N VAL A 218 -12.91 -22.46 19.42
CA VAL A 218 -13.18 -23.83 19.84
C VAL A 218 -13.65 -24.68 18.66
N HIS A 219 -14.57 -24.15 17.82
CA HIS A 219 -15.14 -24.86 16.67
C HIS A 219 -14.31 -24.73 15.40
N LYS A 220 -13.07 -24.21 15.48
CA LYS A 220 -12.13 -24.05 14.34
C LYS A 220 -12.74 -23.33 13.14
N LYS A 221 -13.69 -22.42 13.37
CA LYS A 221 -14.30 -21.58 12.33
C LYS A 221 -13.39 -20.41 11.98
N ARG A 222 -13.31 -20.07 10.70
CA ARG A 222 -12.56 -18.90 10.25
C ARG A 222 -13.31 -17.62 10.59
N ILE A 223 -12.59 -16.62 11.13
CA ILE A 223 -13.19 -15.36 11.55
C ILE A 223 -12.53 -14.20 10.81
N TYR A 224 -13.39 -13.28 10.38
CA TYR A 224 -13.03 -11.94 9.97
C TYR A 224 -13.75 -10.95 10.90
N PHE A 225 -13.05 -9.95 11.38
CA PHE A 225 -13.70 -8.93 12.23
C PHE A 225 -13.16 -7.55 11.94
N THR A 226 -14.03 -6.54 12.10
CA THR A 226 -13.62 -5.14 12.05
C THR A 226 -13.00 -4.75 13.39
N PRO A 227 -11.73 -4.30 13.42
CA PRO A 227 -11.09 -3.92 14.67
C PRO A 227 -11.73 -2.65 15.24
N LYS A 228 -11.81 -2.55 16.56
CA LYS A 228 -12.06 -1.31 17.29
C LYS A 228 -10.75 -0.54 17.47
N ILE A 229 -10.82 0.74 17.84
CA ILE A 229 -9.62 1.55 18.08
C ILE A 229 -8.76 0.93 19.17
N SER A 230 -9.35 0.45 20.26
CA SER A 230 -8.64 -0.25 21.33
C SER A 230 -7.84 -1.46 20.84
N ASP A 231 -8.42 -2.24 19.91
CA ASP A 231 -7.72 -3.40 19.35
C ASP A 231 -6.47 -2.98 18.57
N ILE A 232 -6.57 -1.86 17.84
CA ILE A 232 -5.45 -1.32 17.07
C ILE A 232 -4.34 -0.83 17.98
N LEU A 233 -4.69 -0.15 19.07
CA LEU A 233 -3.71 0.38 20.03
C LEU A 233 -2.91 -0.73 20.71
N VAL A 234 -3.46 -1.93 20.88
CA VAL A 234 -2.72 -3.06 21.47
C VAL A 234 -1.93 -3.89 20.46
N VAL A 235 -2.14 -3.69 19.15
CA VAL A 235 -1.42 -4.45 18.12
C VAL A 235 0.11 -4.20 18.14
N GLY A 236 0.52 -3.00 18.56
CA GLY A 236 1.94 -2.62 18.70
C GLY A 236 2.57 -3.05 20.02
N SER A 237 1.78 -3.67 20.94
CA SER A 237 2.27 -4.05 22.26
C SER A 237 3.32 -5.15 22.21
N LYS A 238 4.35 -5.05 23.06
CA LYS A 238 5.34 -6.09 23.29
C LYS A 238 4.82 -7.08 24.31
N GLU A 239 4.92 -8.36 24.00
CA GLU A 239 4.74 -9.41 24.99
C GLU A 239 5.92 -9.41 25.98
N MET A 240 5.60 -9.46 27.25
CA MET A 240 6.54 -9.54 28.35
C MET A 240 6.20 -10.73 29.22
N ASN A 241 7.16 -11.60 29.43
CA ASN A 241 7.04 -12.73 30.35
C ASN A 241 7.68 -12.31 31.68
N LEU A 242 6.89 -11.66 32.54
CA LEU A 242 7.29 -11.27 33.89
C LEU A 242 6.39 -12.01 34.88
N PHE A 243 7.04 -12.67 35.86
CA PHE A 243 6.35 -13.47 36.86
C PHE A 243 5.53 -14.62 36.23
N ASP A 244 4.46 -15.03 36.84
CA ASP A 244 3.61 -16.15 36.43
C ASP A 244 2.48 -15.74 35.48
N SER A 245 2.50 -14.52 34.95
CA SER A 245 1.46 -13.97 34.09
C SER A 245 2.04 -13.33 32.84
N PRO A 246 1.48 -13.61 31.65
CA PRO A 246 1.80 -12.88 30.45
C PRO A 246 1.33 -11.43 30.53
N LEU A 247 2.21 -10.49 30.22
CA LEU A 247 1.91 -9.06 30.20
C LEU A 247 2.11 -8.50 28.79
N PHE A 248 1.28 -7.58 28.41
CA PHE A 248 1.45 -6.79 27.21
C PHE A 248 1.85 -5.36 27.57
N LEU A 249 3.05 -4.96 27.19
CA LEU A 249 3.52 -3.59 27.33
C LEU A 249 3.20 -2.82 26.06
N ASN A 250 2.23 -1.92 26.14
CA ASN A 250 2.04 -0.90 25.12
C ASN A 250 2.99 0.26 25.44
N LYS A 251 4.06 0.40 24.68
CA LYS A 251 4.88 1.60 24.71
C LYS A 251 4.22 2.61 23.78
N ASN A 252 3.79 3.74 24.36
CA ASN A 252 3.58 4.92 23.52
C ASN A 252 4.79 5.05 22.62
N ALA A 253 4.55 5.24 21.32
CA ALA A 253 5.57 5.21 20.28
C ALA A 253 6.60 6.36 20.39
N ASP A 254 7.27 6.44 21.52
CA ASP A 254 8.56 7.10 21.64
C ASP A 254 9.55 6.23 20.86
N SER A 255 9.44 6.43 19.59
CA SER A 255 10.15 5.72 18.55
C SER A 255 11.62 5.71 18.88
N LEU A 256 12.21 4.55 18.79
CA LEU A 256 13.64 4.36 18.78
C LEU A 256 14.28 5.50 17.99
N ILE A 257 15.12 6.32 18.62
CA ILE A 257 15.81 7.48 18.00
C ILE A 257 16.43 7.09 16.66
N PHE A 258 16.97 5.85 16.58
CA PHE A 258 17.48 5.28 15.35
C PHE A 258 16.45 5.22 14.21
N TYR A 259 15.20 4.80 14.50
CA TYR A 259 14.16 4.78 13.48
C TYR A 259 13.84 6.17 12.96
N LEU A 260 13.70 7.16 13.85
CA LEU A 260 13.41 8.55 13.45
C LEU A 260 14.55 9.15 12.62
N PHE A 261 15.80 8.89 12.99
CA PHE A 261 16.94 9.32 12.23
C PHE A 261 16.99 8.67 10.84
N ALA A 262 16.89 7.34 10.78
CA ALA A 262 16.90 6.61 9.51
C ALA A 262 15.71 7.01 8.62
N LYS A 263 14.51 7.18 9.21
CA LYS A 263 13.34 7.71 8.50
C LYS A 263 13.62 9.10 7.91
N ARG A 264 14.26 10.00 8.68
CA ARG A 264 14.60 11.33 8.20
C ARG A 264 15.58 11.28 7.02
N CYS A 265 16.57 10.40 7.07
CA CYS A 265 17.49 10.17 5.94
C CYS A 265 16.74 9.71 4.68
N ILE A 266 15.81 8.76 4.82
CA ILE A 266 14.96 8.28 3.72
C ILE A 266 14.06 9.41 3.20
N ASP A 267 13.43 10.18 4.08
CA ASP A 267 12.58 11.34 3.71
C ASP A 267 13.38 12.34 2.84
N ILE A 268 14.58 12.70 3.25
CA ILE A 268 15.46 13.62 2.51
C ILE A 268 15.86 13.02 1.16
N ALA A 269 16.30 11.75 1.15
CA ALA A 269 16.73 11.09 -0.08
C ALA A 269 15.58 11.00 -1.11
N VAL A 270 14.39 10.56 -0.66
CA VAL A 270 13.22 10.47 -1.54
C VAL A 270 12.77 11.85 -2.02
N ALA A 271 12.78 12.86 -1.16
CA ALA A 271 12.40 14.21 -1.55
C ALA A 271 13.38 14.82 -2.57
N LEU A 272 14.69 14.64 -2.39
CA LEU A 272 15.71 15.12 -3.35
C LEU A 272 15.55 14.43 -4.71
N VAL A 273 15.44 13.10 -4.72
CA VAL A 273 15.21 12.34 -5.96
C VAL A 273 13.88 12.74 -6.60
N GLY A 274 12.84 12.91 -5.79
CA GLY A 274 11.52 13.35 -6.25
C GLY A 274 11.57 14.74 -6.91
N ILE A 275 12.25 15.72 -6.31
CA ILE A 275 12.43 17.07 -6.88
C ILE A 275 13.22 17.01 -8.19
N ILE A 276 14.35 16.29 -8.23
CA ILE A 276 15.17 16.19 -9.43
C ILE A 276 14.38 15.57 -10.60
N LEU A 277 13.71 14.44 -10.36
CA LEU A 277 12.95 13.74 -11.40
C LEU A 277 11.69 14.50 -11.83
N SER A 278 11.03 15.22 -10.91
CA SER A 278 9.81 15.96 -11.22
C SER A 278 10.07 17.41 -11.66
N SER A 279 11.29 17.93 -11.56
CA SER A 279 11.62 19.32 -11.90
C SER A 279 11.18 19.77 -13.30
N PRO A 280 11.30 18.98 -14.39
CA PRO A 280 10.81 19.40 -15.69
C PRO A 280 9.30 19.60 -15.70
N PHE A 281 8.55 18.70 -15.05
CA PHE A 281 7.09 18.78 -14.94
C PHE A 281 6.68 19.96 -14.04
N MET A 282 7.42 20.19 -12.95
CA MET A 282 7.17 21.32 -12.05
C MET A 282 7.37 22.65 -12.76
N ILE A 283 8.43 22.79 -13.54
CA ILE A 283 8.71 24.00 -14.32
C ILE A 283 7.63 24.21 -15.37
N ALA A 284 7.28 23.17 -16.14
CA ALA A 284 6.24 23.25 -17.15
C ALA A 284 4.88 23.65 -16.54
N THR A 285 4.54 23.08 -15.38
CA THR A 285 3.30 23.41 -14.65
C THR A 285 3.32 24.84 -14.14
N ALA A 286 4.45 25.31 -13.60
CA ALA A 286 4.60 26.68 -13.13
C ALA A 286 4.39 27.70 -14.26
N LEU A 287 4.97 27.43 -15.42
CA LEU A 287 4.79 28.26 -16.63
C LEU A 287 3.33 28.22 -17.12
N ALA A 288 2.70 27.03 -17.17
CA ALA A 288 1.31 26.89 -17.60
C ALA A 288 0.34 27.66 -16.70
N ILE A 289 0.54 27.64 -15.38
CA ILE A 289 -0.29 28.41 -14.43
C ILE A 289 -0.03 29.93 -14.62
N HIS A 290 1.23 30.33 -14.74
CA HIS A 290 1.60 31.74 -14.90
C HIS A 290 1.02 32.34 -16.19
N PHE A 291 1.12 31.64 -17.31
CA PHE A 291 0.60 32.11 -18.60
C PHE A 291 -0.93 32.01 -18.72
N TYR A 292 -1.59 31.22 -17.87
CA TYR A 292 -3.04 31.09 -17.92
C TYR A 292 -3.76 32.37 -17.41
N ASP A 293 -3.35 32.90 -16.27
CA ASP A 293 -4.01 34.04 -15.63
C ASP A 293 -3.08 35.02 -14.90
N GLY A 294 -1.76 34.86 -15.02
CA GLY A 294 -0.76 35.75 -14.40
C GLY A 294 -0.70 35.72 -12.87
N GLY A 295 -1.52 34.86 -12.22
CA GLY A 295 -1.59 34.80 -10.77
C GLY A 295 -0.47 33.94 -10.13
N PRO A 296 -0.49 33.79 -8.80
CA PRO A 296 0.56 33.06 -8.07
C PRO A 296 0.58 31.58 -8.48
N VAL A 297 1.79 31.06 -8.73
CA VAL A 297 2.00 29.66 -9.15
C VAL A 297 1.72 28.68 -8.01
N PHE A 298 2.11 29.06 -6.80
CA PHE A 298 1.95 28.22 -5.61
C PHE A 298 0.76 28.65 -4.76
N TYR A 299 0.11 27.68 -4.17
CA TYR A 299 -0.92 27.82 -3.16
C TYR A 299 -0.41 27.25 -1.85
N ARG A 300 -0.61 28.00 -0.77
CA ARG A 300 -0.28 27.59 0.59
C ARG A 300 -1.56 27.43 1.39
N GLN A 301 -1.60 26.41 2.23
CA GLN A 301 -2.75 26.13 3.08
C GLN A 301 -2.30 25.58 4.41
N GLU A 302 -2.82 26.13 5.49
CA GLU A 302 -2.52 25.66 6.83
C GLU A 302 -3.03 24.22 7.03
N ARG A 303 -2.16 23.38 7.61
CA ARG A 303 -2.40 21.98 7.93
C ARG A 303 -1.78 21.61 9.26
N LEU A 304 -2.30 20.54 9.87
CA LEU A 304 -1.78 19.99 11.11
C LEU A 304 -0.80 18.85 10.86
N THR A 305 0.28 18.83 11.66
CA THR A 305 1.28 17.75 11.67
C THR A 305 1.45 17.23 13.10
N LYS A 306 2.58 16.58 13.38
CA LYS A 306 2.87 15.96 14.70
C LYS A 306 2.63 16.96 15.85
N ASP A 307 2.05 16.44 16.94
CA ASP A 307 1.77 17.16 18.20
C ASP A 307 0.87 18.41 18.01
N GLY A 308 0.07 18.45 16.94
CA GLY A 308 -0.84 19.55 16.65
C GLY A 308 -0.18 20.81 16.11
N ARG A 309 1.09 20.76 15.76
CA ARG A 309 1.78 21.91 15.13
C ARG A 309 1.17 22.19 13.76
N SER A 310 0.95 23.46 13.45
CA SER A 310 0.52 23.89 12.14
C SER A 310 1.71 24.13 11.21
N PHE A 311 1.48 23.96 9.91
CA PHE A 311 2.43 24.28 8.85
C PHE A 311 1.69 24.56 7.54
N ASP A 312 2.31 25.33 6.66
CA ASP A 312 1.77 25.57 5.32
C ASP A 312 2.16 24.46 4.36
N ILE A 313 1.15 23.68 3.91
CA ILE A 313 1.35 22.72 2.82
C ILE A 313 1.49 23.50 1.49
N LEU A 314 2.52 23.18 0.72
CA LEU A 314 2.80 23.79 -0.56
C LEU A 314 2.21 22.96 -1.70
N LYS A 315 1.42 23.58 -2.58
CA LYS A 315 0.84 22.97 -3.77
C LYS A 315 0.94 23.90 -4.96
N PHE A 316 0.80 23.36 -6.17
CA PHE A 316 0.48 24.19 -7.31
C PHE A 316 -0.97 24.68 -7.23
N ARG A 317 -1.20 25.93 -7.62
CA ARG A 317 -2.53 26.50 -7.67
C ARG A 317 -3.35 25.82 -8.78
N SER A 318 -4.44 25.18 -8.39
CA SER A 318 -5.35 24.47 -9.29
C SER A 318 -6.72 25.15 -9.43
N MET A 319 -6.97 26.20 -8.65
CA MET A 319 -8.20 26.97 -8.64
C MET A 319 -7.94 28.43 -8.99
N ILE A 320 -9.02 29.14 -9.35
CA ILE A 320 -8.97 30.60 -9.55
C ILE A 320 -8.45 31.31 -8.30
N VAL A 321 -7.92 32.53 -8.49
CA VAL A 321 -7.47 33.36 -7.36
C VAL A 321 -8.69 33.63 -6.47
N ASP A 322 -8.49 33.56 -5.15
CA ASP A 322 -9.53 33.83 -4.14
C ASP A 322 -10.75 32.87 -4.12
N ALA A 323 -10.59 31.65 -4.67
CA ALA A 323 -11.63 30.63 -4.77
C ALA A 323 -12.36 30.29 -3.43
N GLU A 324 -11.75 30.57 -2.29
CA GLU A 324 -12.31 30.28 -0.96
C GLU A 324 -12.86 31.53 -0.24
N LYS A 325 -12.65 32.74 -0.78
CA LYS A 325 -13.11 33.97 -0.12
C LYS A 325 -14.64 34.05 0.02
N GLU A 326 -15.38 33.61 -1.01
CA GLU A 326 -16.84 33.68 -1.00
C GLU A 326 -17.50 32.41 -0.48
N SER A 327 -16.88 31.25 -0.68
CA SER A 327 -17.50 29.95 -0.41
C SER A 327 -17.02 29.26 0.88
N GLY A 328 -16.04 29.84 1.57
CA GLY A 328 -15.42 29.25 2.75
C GLY A 328 -14.64 27.95 2.44
N ALA A 329 -14.09 27.32 3.48
CA ALA A 329 -13.36 26.07 3.39
C ALA A 329 -14.31 24.90 3.12
N ARG A 330 -14.41 24.45 1.86
CA ARG A 330 -15.18 23.27 1.46
C ARG A 330 -14.33 22.32 0.59
N LEU A 331 -14.65 21.04 0.64
CA LEU A 331 -14.07 20.05 -0.26
C LEU A 331 -14.52 20.32 -1.69
N ALA A 332 -13.60 20.22 -2.65
CA ALA A 332 -13.94 20.35 -4.07
C ALA A 332 -14.72 19.12 -4.54
N GLY A 333 -15.79 19.33 -5.31
CA GLY A 333 -16.53 18.30 -6.00
C GLY A 333 -15.98 18.02 -7.40
N GLU A 334 -16.51 16.98 -8.09
CA GLU A 334 -16.06 16.58 -9.44
C GLU A 334 -16.17 17.69 -10.50
N ASN A 335 -17.22 18.53 -10.40
CA ASN A 335 -17.49 19.63 -11.34
C ASN A 335 -17.43 21.01 -10.64
N ASP A 336 -16.40 21.22 -9.82
CA ASP A 336 -16.24 22.48 -9.11
C ASP A 336 -15.77 23.59 -10.08
N SER A 337 -16.64 24.56 -10.33
CA SER A 337 -16.37 25.68 -11.25
C SER A 337 -15.17 26.55 -10.89
N ARG A 338 -14.66 26.40 -9.67
CA ARG A 338 -13.45 27.12 -9.21
C ARG A 338 -12.15 26.51 -9.76
N ILE A 339 -12.20 25.30 -10.31
CA ILE A 339 -11.02 24.61 -10.82
C ILE A 339 -10.70 25.13 -12.23
N THR A 340 -9.46 25.57 -12.45
CA THR A 340 -9.04 26.02 -13.78
C THR A 340 -8.82 24.85 -14.73
N PRO A 341 -8.86 25.02 -16.07
CA PRO A 341 -8.54 23.95 -17.03
C PRO A 341 -7.17 23.30 -16.78
N VAL A 342 -6.15 24.11 -16.47
CA VAL A 342 -4.82 23.61 -16.04
C VAL A 342 -4.96 22.86 -14.72
N GLY A 343 -5.78 23.37 -13.79
CA GLY A 343 -6.08 22.76 -12.50
C GLY A 343 -6.66 21.38 -12.62
N HIS A 344 -7.62 21.15 -13.52
CA HIS A 344 -8.18 19.82 -13.78
C HIS A 344 -7.11 18.79 -14.19
N PHE A 345 -6.22 19.18 -15.09
CA PHE A 345 -5.13 18.30 -15.52
C PHE A 345 -4.15 17.96 -14.40
N ILE A 346 -3.65 18.99 -13.66
CA ILE A 346 -2.64 18.76 -12.62
C ILE A 346 -3.20 18.01 -11.41
N ARG A 347 -4.49 18.18 -11.08
CA ARG A 347 -5.18 17.40 -10.02
C ARG A 347 -5.37 15.95 -10.44
N LYS A 348 -5.82 15.69 -11.68
CA LYS A 348 -5.99 14.34 -12.21
C LYS A 348 -4.67 13.56 -12.24
N THR A 349 -3.57 14.23 -12.52
CA THR A 349 -2.21 13.65 -12.56
C THR A 349 -1.46 13.74 -11.23
N ARG A 350 -2.04 14.37 -10.20
CA ARG A 350 -1.42 14.68 -8.90
C ARG A 350 -0.12 15.49 -8.98
N ILE A 351 0.11 16.17 -10.09
CA ILE A 351 1.23 17.09 -10.26
C ILE A 351 1.10 18.27 -9.29
N ASP A 352 -0.12 18.66 -8.93
CA ASP A 352 -0.39 19.72 -7.96
C ASP A 352 0.23 19.45 -6.57
N GLU A 353 0.50 18.21 -6.21
CA GLU A 353 1.07 17.81 -4.92
C GLU A 353 2.61 17.74 -4.93
N LEU A 354 3.29 17.81 -6.10
CA LEU A 354 4.76 17.72 -6.19
C LEU A 354 5.52 18.76 -5.35
N PRO A 355 5.05 20.02 -5.19
CA PRO A 355 5.73 20.98 -4.32
C PRO A 355 5.83 20.57 -2.85
N GLN A 356 5.05 19.58 -2.41
CA GLN A 356 5.14 19.05 -1.03
C GLN A 356 6.50 18.39 -0.73
N PHE A 357 7.29 18.02 -1.75
CA PHE A 357 8.66 17.58 -1.53
C PHE A 357 9.51 18.65 -0.83
N PHE A 358 9.24 19.94 -1.04
CA PHE A 358 9.89 21.02 -0.29
C PHE A 358 9.47 21.03 1.19
N ASN A 359 8.20 20.74 1.50
CA ASN A 359 7.75 20.56 2.90
C ASN A 359 8.48 19.39 3.58
N ILE A 360 8.72 18.31 2.84
CA ILE A 360 9.45 17.15 3.36
C ILE A 360 10.91 17.51 3.62
N LEU A 361 11.58 18.21 2.69
CA LEU A 361 12.94 18.69 2.91
C LEU A 361 13.04 19.66 4.09
N GLY A 362 12.06 20.56 4.24
CA GLY A 362 11.97 21.49 5.38
C GLY A 362 11.64 20.80 6.70
N GLY A 363 11.18 19.54 6.68
CA GLY A 363 10.91 18.72 7.87
C GLY A 363 9.56 18.93 8.52
N SER A 364 8.66 19.73 7.95
CA SER A 364 7.28 19.88 8.39
C SER A 364 6.44 18.64 8.05
N MET A 365 6.81 17.92 6.99
CA MET A 365 6.22 16.66 6.55
C MET A 365 7.24 15.53 6.48
N SER A 366 6.73 14.30 6.36
CA SER A 366 7.45 13.08 6.02
C SER A 366 6.95 12.54 4.68
N VAL A 367 7.68 11.64 4.05
CA VAL A 367 7.17 10.91 2.88
C VAL A 367 6.00 10.04 3.29
N VAL A 368 6.13 9.30 4.40
CA VAL A 368 5.09 8.39 4.89
C VAL A 368 4.53 8.85 6.23
N GLY A 369 3.22 8.98 6.30
CA GLY A 369 2.47 9.38 7.51
C GLY A 369 0.99 9.59 7.20
N PRO A 370 0.17 9.89 8.22
CA PRO A 370 -1.21 10.29 8.03
C PRO A 370 -1.33 11.54 7.15
N ARG A 371 -2.32 11.59 6.25
CA ARG A 371 -2.56 12.77 5.43
C ARG A 371 -2.91 13.98 6.30
N PRO A 372 -2.26 15.15 6.10
CA PRO A 372 -2.52 16.34 6.93
C PRO A 372 -3.91 16.91 6.65
N GLU A 373 -4.66 17.17 7.72
CA GLU A 373 -5.99 17.79 7.64
C GLU A 373 -5.92 19.29 7.98
N ARG A 374 -6.91 20.06 7.52
CA ARG A 374 -7.10 21.48 7.91
C ARG A 374 -7.52 21.53 9.39
N PRO A 375 -7.12 22.55 10.15
CA PRO A 375 -7.51 22.70 11.56
C PRO A 375 -9.04 22.58 11.77
N GLU A 376 -9.83 23.30 10.97
CA GLU A 376 -11.28 23.34 11.10
C GLU A 376 -11.93 21.98 10.80
N ILE A 377 -11.38 21.22 9.82
CA ILE A 377 -11.87 19.88 9.47
C ILE A 377 -11.49 18.89 10.55
N HIS A 378 -10.26 19.00 11.05
CA HIS A 378 -9.77 18.15 12.14
C HIS A 378 -10.65 18.30 13.40
N GLU A 379 -10.97 19.54 13.78
CA GLU A 379 -11.83 19.82 14.92
C GLU A 379 -13.23 19.19 14.76
N LYS A 380 -13.85 19.36 13.58
CA LYS A 380 -15.13 18.72 13.26
C LYS A 380 -15.08 17.19 13.37
N TYR A 381 -13.95 16.59 12.99
CA TYR A 381 -13.77 15.14 13.10
C TYR A 381 -13.58 14.72 14.57
N CYS A 382 -12.82 15.49 15.36
CA CYS A 382 -12.63 15.22 16.80
C CYS A 382 -13.92 15.35 17.61
N GLN A 383 -14.85 16.25 17.23
CA GLN A 383 -16.16 16.35 17.85
C GLN A 383 -17.00 15.06 17.67
N ARG A 384 -16.83 14.36 16.57
CA ARG A 384 -17.55 13.09 16.27
C ARG A 384 -16.81 11.86 16.77
N VAL A 385 -15.49 11.87 16.70
CA VAL A 385 -14.59 10.78 17.05
C VAL A 385 -13.38 11.40 17.77
N PRO A 386 -13.42 11.51 19.11
CA PRO A 386 -12.35 12.17 19.88
C PRO A 386 -10.96 11.56 19.63
N GLU A 387 -10.90 10.27 19.35
CA GLU A 387 -9.67 9.54 19.06
C GLU A 387 -9.05 9.93 17.71
N PHE A 388 -9.73 10.75 16.90
CA PHE A 388 -9.17 11.23 15.62
C PHE A 388 -7.89 12.03 15.82
N ASP A 389 -7.69 12.58 16.99
CA ASP A 389 -6.48 13.29 17.40
C ASP A 389 -5.25 12.37 17.52
N TYR A 390 -5.41 11.10 17.82
CA TYR A 390 -4.31 10.15 18.03
C TYR A 390 -3.42 9.96 16.78
N ARG A 391 -3.95 10.23 15.59
CA ARG A 391 -3.18 10.18 14.33
C ARG A 391 -2.02 11.18 14.26
N ARG A 392 -2.04 12.24 15.08
CA ARG A 392 -1.01 13.28 15.15
C ARG A 392 0.22 12.91 16.00
N ARG A 393 0.30 11.68 16.51
CA ARG A 393 1.51 11.19 17.22
C ARG A 393 2.74 11.08 16.30
N VAL A 394 2.54 11.05 14.99
CA VAL A 394 3.60 11.03 13.98
C VAL A 394 3.47 12.21 13.02
N LYS A 395 4.55 12.52 12.26
CA LYS A 395 4.50 13.57 11.25
C LYS A 395 3.49 13.24 10.16
N ALA A 396 2.85 14.28 9.63
CA ALA A 396 2.00 14.18 8.45
C ALA A 396 2.81 13.70 7.23
N GLY A 397 2.20 12.86 6.38
CA GLY A 397 2.84 12.25 5.23
C GLY A 397 2.26 12.69 3.89
N LEU A 398 3.12 12.66 2.86
CA LEU A 398 2.70 12.79 1.46
C LEU A 398 1.88 11.55 1.06
N THR A 399 2.31 10.38 1.50
CA THR A 399 1.58 9.11 1.41
C THR A 399 1.43 8.47 2.78
N GLY A 400 0.58 7.44 2.89
CA GLY A 400 0.38 6.72 4.13
C GLY A 400 -0.58 5.56 3.99
N TYR A 401 -0.82 4.87 5.09
CA TYR A 401 -1.61 3.65 5.11
C TYR A 401 -3.04 3.88 4.58
N ALA A 402 -3.68 4.97 5.02
CA ALA A 402 -5.03 5.32 4.55
C ALA A 402 -5.06 5.71 3.06
N GLN A 403 -4.00 6.36 2.52
CA GLN A 403 -3.94 6.72 1.11
C GLN A 403 -3.71 5.50 0.20
N VAL A 404 -2.96 4.50 0.68
CA VAL A 404 -2.62 3.29 -0.10
C VAL A 404 -3.74 2.25 -0.07
N TYR A 405 -4.40 2.05 1.07
CA TYR A 405 -5.40 1.00 1.26
C TYR A 405 -6.84 1.52 1.34
N GLY A 406 -7.03 2.79 1.66
CA GLY A 406 -8.33 3.44 1.63
C GLY A 406 -8.80 3.74 0.21
N LYS A 407 -10.09 4.02 0.09
CA LYS A 407 -10.73 4.52 -1.13
C LYS A 407 -11.31 5.91 -0.84
N TYR A 408 -11.74 6.62 -1.89
CA TYR A 408 -12.38 7.93 -1.75
C TYR A 408 -13.58 7.90 -0.78
N ASN A 409 -14.41 6.87 -0.86
CA ASN A 409 -15.59 6.66 -0.01
C ASN A 409 -15.29 5.99 1.34
N THR A 410 -14.03 5.89 1.76
CA THR A 410 -13.67 5.38 3.08
C THR A 410 -14.15 6.34 4.16
N THR A 411 -14.91 5.84 5.14
CA THR A 411 -15.43 6.65 6.24
C THR A 411 -14.30 7.26 7.07
N THR A 412 -14.56 8.39 7.73
CA THR A 412 -13.59 9.04 8.61
C THR A 412 -13.09 8.09 9.71
N TYR A 413 -13.99 7.25 10.24
CA TYR A 413 -13.66 6.26 11.26
C TYR A 413 -12.73 5.15 10.73
N ASP A 414 -12.99 4.61 9.54
CA ASP A 414 -12.11 3.61 8.94
C ASP A 414 -10.77 4.22 8.49
N LYS A 415 -10.77 5.50 8.05
CA LYS A 415 -9.56 6.24 7.73
C LYS A 415 -8.67 6.38 8.97
N LEU A 416 -9.27 6.72 10.11
CA LEU A 416 -8.58 6.78 11.40
C LEU A 416 -7.96 5.42 11.76
N LYS A 417 -8.69 4.32 11.59
CA LYS A 417 -8.15 2.98 11.86
C LYS A 417 -6.90 2.67 11.04
N PHE A 418 -6.88 3.04 9.75
CA PHE A 418 -5.69 2.89 8.92
C PHE A 418 -4.53 3.76 9.40
N ASP A 419 -4.79 5.01 9.76
CA ASP A 419 -3.76 5.90 10.28
C ASP A 419 -3.18 5.39 11.61
N LEU A 420 -4.03 4.89 12.51
CA LEU A 420 -3.58 4.30 13.78
C LEU A 420 -2.81 3.00 13.59
N LEU A 421 -3.19 2.15 12.61
CA LEU A 421 -2.41 0.97 12.26
C LEU A 421 -0.99 1.35 11.80
N TYR A 422 -0.85 2.47 11.10
CA TYR A 422 0.46 2.99 10.76
C TYR A 422 1.21 3.48 11.99
N VAL A 423 0.57 4.28 12.84
CA VAL A 423 1.19 4.83 14.08
C VAL A 423 1.76 3.71 14.95
N GLU A 424 0.98 2.63 15.15
CA GLU A 424 1.37 1.51 16.01
C GLU A 424 2.42 0.57 15.38
N LYS A 425 2.43 0.45 14.06
CA LYS A 425 3.34 -0.46 13.32
C LYS A 425 4.48 0.24 12.60
N ALA A 426 4.66 1.55 12.80
CA ALA A 426 5.66 2.34 12.08
C ALA A 426 7.07 1.73 12.23
N ASN A 427 7.68 1.41 11.10
CA ASN A 427 9.06 0.94 10.99
C ASN A 427 9.56 1.18 9.56
N LEU A 428 10.88 1.12 9.35
CA LEU A 428 11.50 1.41 8.06
C LEU A 428 11.01 0.52 6.91
N LEU A 429 10.76 -0.76 7.20
CA LEU A 429 10.28 -1.70 6.20
C LEU A 429 8.85 -1.34 5.73
N LEU A 430 7.99 -0.98 6.69
CA LEU A 430 6.63 -0.52 6.38
C LEU A 430 6.65 0.80 5.60
N ASP A 431 7.52 1.75 5.97
CA ASP A 431 7.69 3.01 5.24
C ASP A 431 8.11 2.73 3.80
N LEU A 432 9.14 1.91 3.58
CA LEU A 432 9.58 1.52 2.25
C LEU A 432 8.47 0.83 1.45
N GLN A 433 7.73 -0.08 2.08
CA GLN A 433 6.59 -0.76 1.47
C GLN A 433 5.51 0.23 1.03
N LEU A 434 5.16 1.22 1.86
CA LEU A 434 4.14 2.22 1.53
C LEU A 434 4.61 3.17 0.43
N ILE A 435 5.88 3.57 0.41
CA ILE A 435 6.48 4.35 -0.69
C ILE A 435 6.33 3.59 -2.01
N LEU A 436 6.72 2.32 -2.04
CA LEU A 436 6.65 1.49 -3.23
C LEU A 436 5.20 1.25 -3.68
N LEU A 437 4.29 1.01 -2.74
CA LEU A 437 2.87 0.84 -3.05
C LEU A 437 2.21 2.13 -3.55
N THR A 438 2.70 3.30 -3.16
CA THR A 438 2.21 4.60 -3.65
C THR A 438 2.44 4.74 -5.14
N LEU A 439 3.58 4.29 -5.66
CA LEU A 439 3.83 4.29 -7.11
C LEU A 439 2.74 3.53 -7.86
N ARG A 440 2.26 2.41 -7.29
CA ARG A 440 1.16 1.64 -7.86
C ARG A 440 -0.17 2.40 -7.82
N VAL A 441 -0.47 3.06 -6.69
CA VAL A 441 -1.77 3.73 -6.47
C VAL A 441 -1.94 4.95 -7.37
N VAL A 442 -0.87 5.69 -7.64
CA VAL A 442 -0.89 6.87 -8.54
C VAL A 442 -1.42 6.51 -9.94
N PHE A 443 -1.19 5.29 -10.40
CA PHE A 443 -1.65 4.82 -11.72
C PHE A 443 -3.00 4.07 -11.69
N GLN A 444 -3.69 4.01 -10.55
CA GLN A 444 -5.01 3.37 -10.43
C GLN A 444 -6.13 4.40 -10.53
N LYS A 445 -7.07 4.18 -11.48
CA LYS A 445 -8.23 5.04 -11.72
C LYS A 445 -9.10 5.25 -10.46
N GLU A 446 -9.24 4.21 -9.63
CA GLU A 446 -10.05 4.24 -8.39
C GLU A 446 -9.48 5.18 -7.29
N ALA A 447 -8.22 5.60 -7.42
CA ALA A 447 -7.58 6.52 -6.47
C ALA A 447 -7.85 8.00 -6.83
N THR A 448 -8.33 8.26 -8.04
CA THR A 448 -8.59 9.60 -8.59
C THR A 448 -10.06 9.91 -8.76
N GLU A 449 -10.98 8.94 -8.57
CA GLU A 449 -12.42 9.19 -8.58
C GLU A 449 -12.80 10.10 -7.40
N GLY A 450 -13.15 11.35 -7.70
CA GLY A 450 -13.48 12.40 -6.72
C GLY A 450 -12.63 13.67 -6.85
N VAL A 451 -11.89 13.82 -7.95
CA VAL A 451 -11.14 15.05 -8.28
C VAL A 451 -11.68 15.62 -9.59
#